data_4db8440e75b9fc94901702e212e183af
#
_entry.id   4db8440e75b9fc94901702e212e183af
#
_cell.length_a   1.000
_cell.length_b   1.000
_cell.length_c   1.000
_cell.angle_alpha   90.00
_cell.angle_beta   90.00
_cell.angle_gamma   90.00
#
_symmetry.space_group_name_H-M   'P 1'
#
loop_
_entity.id
_entity.type
_entity.pdbx_description
1 polymer ?
#
loop_
_entity_poly.entity_id
_entity_poly.type
_entity_poly.pdbx_seq_one_letter_code
_entity_poly.pdbx_strand_id
1 'polypeptide(L)'
;MDTEAQVYEDPYRDLTQPQMLKLMTLARIQQSLISGEMTAEEEENLQQRAAAIAEDLRSEGLDANWILAQRAVVAARRRHAALATNSELEGHQVEITGYLLNATSLDTGESVTYLVPSRGVCMHLPAPPPNQVVLLVIEKMPDPIGPCIAAALRGRLSVEEAQHTIPSADGSTPMWSRWKMDVSEVTTTGNLPAQTPTVDSEHR
;
A
#
# COMPACT_ATOMS: atom_id res chain seq x y z
N MET A 1 1.17 -7.47 -26.23
CA MET A 1 -0.20 -8.03 -26.11
C MET A 1 -0.13 -9.19 -25.14
N ASP A 2 -0.19 -8.94 -23.86
CA ASP A 2 -0.31 -9.99 -22.85
C ASP A 2 -1.76 -10.06 -22.38
N THR A 3 -2.50 -10.85 -23.14
CA THR A 3 -3.89 -11.18 -22.91
C THR A 3 -3.98 -12.41 -22.01
N GLU A 4 -3.51 -12.30 -20.77
CA GLU A 4 -3.86 -13.24 -19.70
C GLU A 4 -3.72 -12.55 -18.34
N ALA A 5 -4.51 -11.51 -18.14
CA ALA A 5 -4.92 -11.17 -16.79
C ALA A 5 -5.93 -12.25 -16.34
N GLN A 6 -5.43 -13.46 -16.09
CA GLN A 6 -6.18 -14.43 -15.31
C GLN A 6 -6.60 -13.70 -14.03
N VAL A 7 -7.91 -13.62 -13.82
CA VAL A 7 -8.49 -13.11 -12.59
C VAL A 7 -7.91 -13.95 -11.46
N TYR A 8 -6.85 -13.43 -10.84
CA TYR A 8 -6.21 -14.12 -9.73
C TYR A 8 -7.05 -13.87 -8.49
N GLU A 9 -7.65 -14.93 -8.00
CA GLU A 9 -8.30 -14.91 -6.70
C GLU A 9 -7.23 -14.99 -5.60
N ASP A 10 -7.09 -13.92 -4.85
CA ASP A 10 -6.21 -13.89 -3.68
C ASP A 10 -6.85 -14.74 -2.56
N PRO A 11 -6.28 -15.91 -2.22
CA PRO A 11 -6.89 -16.83 -1.26
C PRO A 11 -6.96 -16.28 0.18
N TYR A 12 -6.30 -15.15 0.44
CA TYR A 12 -6.35 -14.47 1.74
C TYR A 12 -7.43 -13.40 1.81
N ARG A 13 -8.07 -13.03 0.69
CA ARG A 13 -8.98 -11.89 0.61
C ARG A 13 -10.25 -12.10 1.42
N ASP A 14 -10.80 -13.30 1.35
CA ASP A 14 -12.11 -13.63 1.91
C ASP A 14 -12.01 -14.42 3.23
N LEU A 15 -10.79 -14.53 3.78
CA LEU A 15 -10.58 -15.18 5.07
C LEU A 15 -11.12 -14.31 6.20
N THR A 16 -11.86 -14.94 7.09
CA THR A 16 -12.27 -14.31 8.35
C THR A 16 -11.07 -14.11 9.29
N GLN A 17 -11.21 -13.20 10.24
CA GLN A 17 -10.17 -12.95 11.23
C GLN A 17 -9.76 -14.23 12.02
N PRO A 18 -10.70 -15.10 12.48
CA PRO A 18 -10.33 -16.36 13.12
C PRO A 18 -9.54 -17.30 12.21
N GLN A 19 -9.94 -17.43 10.93
CA GLN A 19 -9.23 -18.25 9.95
C GLN A 19 -7.80 -17.75 9.70
N MET A 20 -7.64 -16.43 9.59
CA MET A 20 -6.31 -15.82 9.46
C MET A 20 -5.43 -16.10 10.67
N LEU A 21 -5.95 -16.03 11.90
CA LEU A 21 -5.21 -16.33 13.11
C LEU A 21 -4.80 -17.82 13.17
N LYS A 22 -5.68 -18.74 12.76
CA LYS A 22 -5.35 -20.17 12.64
C LYS A 22 -4.21 -20.40 11.65
N LEU A 23 -4.27 -19.79 10.45
CA LEU A 23 -3.22 -19.88 9.44
C LEU A 23 -1.89 -19.29 9.92
N MET A 24 -1.92 -18.15 10.60
CA MET A 24 -0.71 -17.56 11.18
C MET A 24 -0.08 -18.45 12.25
N THR A 25 -0.91 -19.09 13.09
CA THR A 25 -0.45 -20.04 14.10
C THR A 25 0.17 -21.27 13.46
N LEU A 26 -0.48 -21.84 12.46
CA LEU A 26 0.03 -22.99 11.70
C LEU A 26 1.37 -22.66 11.03
N ALA A 27 1.49 -21.51 10.39
CA ALA A 27 2.73 -21.05 9.76
C ALA A 27 3.89 -20.92 10.78
N ARG A 28 3.62 -20.41 11.98
CA ARG A 28 4.62 -20.32 13.05
C ARG A 28 5.06 -21.69 13.54
N ILE A 29 4.11 -22.62 13.73
CA ILE A 29 4.44 -24.00 14.12
C ILE A 29 5.32 -24.67 13.06
N GLN A 30 4.95 -24.56 11.77
CA GLN A 30 5.76 -25.10 10.69
C GLN A 30 7.17 -24.51 10.66
N GLN A 31 7.31 -23.19 10.89
CA GLN A 31 8.62 -22.54 10.96
C GLN A 31 9.44 -23.06 12.16
N SER A 32 8.82 -23.27 13.32
CA SER A 32 9.50 -23.82 14.50
C SER A 32 9.96 -25.25 14.27
N LEU A 33 9.13 -26.09 13.63
CA LEU A 33 9.50 -27.48 13.26
C LEU A 33 10.68 -27.53 12.28
N ILE A 34 10.81 -26.55 11.38
CA ILE A 34 11.93 -26.47 10.44
C ILE A 34 13.23 -26.03 11.15
N SER A 35 13.16 -25.17 12.18
CA SER A 35 14.35 -24.70 12.91
C SER A 35 15.05 -25.79 13.73
N GLY A 36 14.33 -26.84 14.13
CA GLY A 36 14.89 -28.05 14.74
C GLY A 36 15.47 -27.90 16.14
N GLU A 37 15.36 -26.75 16.77
CA GLU A 37 15.86 -26.47 18.11
C GLU A 37 14.81 -26.81 19.19
N MET A 38 14.44 -28.09 19.29
CA MET A 38 13.44 -28.55 20.27
C MET A 38 13.63 -30.00 20.66
N THR A 39 13.02 -30.41 21.77
CA THR A 39 12.99 -31.80 22.22
C THR A 39 11.99 -32.62 21.39
N ALA A 40 12.14 -33.94 21.37
CA ALA A 40 11.21 -34.83 20.66
C ALA A 40 9.75 -34.71 21.16
N GLU A 41 9.57 -34.46 22.46
CA GLU A 41 8.23 -34.27 23.05
C GLU A 41 7.59 -32.93 22.59
N GLU A 42 8.37 -31.87 22.51
CA GLU A 42 7.94 -30.58 21.99
C GLU A 42 7.59 -30.67 20.50
N GLU A 43 8.40 -31.39 19.73
CA GLU A 43 8.14 -31.63 18.31
C GLU A 43 6.82 -32.37 18.09
N GLU A 44 6.59 -33.49 18.84
CA GLU A 44 5.36 -34.24 18.75
C GLU A 44 4.12 -33.40 19.12
N ASN A 45 4.21 -32.58 20.18
CA ASN A 45 3.13 -31.68 20.60
C ASN A 45 2.82 -30.63 19.50
N LEU A 46 3.85 -30.03 18.91
CA LEU A 46 3.67 -29.06 17.83
C LEU A 46 3.08 -29.70 16.57
N GLN A 47 3.50 -30.92 16.22
CA GLN A 47 2.93 -31.66 15.09
C GLN A 47 1.44 -31.98 15.31
N GLN A 48 1.06 -32.45 16.50
CA GLN A 48 -0.35 -32.72 16.85
C GLN A 48 -1.18 -31.44 16.78
N ARG A 49 -0.67 -30.32 17.31
CA ARG A 49 -1.35 -29.03 17.25
C ARG A 49 -1.50 -28.50 15.82
N ALA A 50 -0.46 -28.67 14.99
CA ALA A 50 -0.51 -28.29 13.58
C ALA A 50 -1.58 -29.09 12.83
N ALA A 51 -1.62 -30.42 13.07
CA ALA A 51 -2.62 -31.30 12.45
C ALA A 51 -4.06 -30.92 12.86
N ALA A 52 -4.29 -30.61 14.12
CA ALA A 52 -5.60 -30.17 14.62
C ALA A 52 -6.06 -28.85 13.97
N ILE A 53 -5.16 -27.87 13.85
CA ILE A 53 -5.48 -26.59 13.19
C ILE A 53 -5.76 -26.79 11.70
N ALA A 54 -4.97 -27.63 11.02
CA ALA A 54 -5.16 -27.91 9.59
C ALA A 54 -6.50 -28.63 9.33
N GLU A 55 -6.91 -29.56 10.21
CA GLU A 55 -8.18 -30.27 10.12
C GLU A 55 -9.37 -29.34 10.40
N ASP A 56 -9.24 -28.45 11.37
CA ASP A 56 -10.25 -27.45 11.67
C ASP A 56 -10.50 -26.51 10.47
N LEU A 57 -9.43 -26.01 9.85
CA LEU A 57 -9.53 -25.21 8.62
C LEU A 57 -10.11 -26.01 7.45
N ARG A 58 -9.76 -27.30 7.33
CA ARG A 58 -10.33 -28.17 6.29
C ARG A 58 -11.83 -28.37 6.48
N SER A 59 -12.31 -28.50 7.72
CA SER A 59 -13.73 -28.60 8.02
C SER A 59 -14.51 -27.34 7.62
N GLU A 60 -13.82 -26.19 7.55
CA GLU A 60 -14.34 -24.92 7.06
C GLU A 60 -14.18 -24.75 5.53
N GLY A 61 -13.71 -25.79 4.82
CA GLY A 61 -13.51 -25.78 3.37
C GLY A 61 -12.20 -25.15 2.90
N LEU A 62 -11.22 -24.95 3.81
CA LEU A 62 -9.95 -24.31 3.50
C LEU A 62 -8.79 -25.31 3.48
N ASP A 63 -8.04 -25.35 2.39
CA ASP A 63 -6.75 -26.07 2.33
C ASP A 63 -5.63 -25.16 2.85
N ALA A 64 -5.33 -25.32 4.15
CA ALA A 64 -4.33 -24.51 4.83
C ALA A 64 -2.94 -24.62 4.20
N ASN A 65 -2.53 -25.81 3.76
CA ASN A 65 -1.20 -26.03 3.16
C ASN A 65 -1.11 -25.33 1.80
N TRP A 66 -2.13 -25.43 0.97
CA TRP A 66 -2.18 -24.74 -0.31
C TRP A 66 -2.18 -23.22 -0.12
N ILE A 67 -3.00 -22.69 0.81
CA ILE A 67 -3.05 -21.24 1.10
C ILE A 67 -1.67 -20.74 1.56
N LEU A 68 -1.02 -21.45 2.48
CA LEU A 68 0.31 -21.07 2.98
C LEU A 68 1.37 -21.14 1.89
N ALA A 69 1.30 -22.10 0.96
CA ALA A 69 2.21 -22.16 -0.19
C ALA A 69 2.04 -20.97 -1.13
N GLN A 70 0.86 -20.33 -1.19
CA GLN A 70 0.62 -19.15 -2.02
C GLN A 70 1.20 -17.84 -1.43
N ARG A 71 1.70 -17.82 -0.19
CA ARG A 71 2.17 -16.59 0.47
C ARG A 71 3.14 -15.76 -0.37
N ALA A 72 4.14 -16.40 -0.95
CA ALA A 72 5.16 -15.71 -1.75
C ALA A 72 4.56 -15.13 -3.04
N VAL A 73 3.69 -15.89 -3.70
CA VAL A 73 3.00 -15.47 -4.92
C VAL A 73 2.07 -14.28 -4.64
N VAL A 74 1.28 -14.37 -3.57
CA VAL A 74 0.38 -13.27 -3.14
C VAL A 74 1.18 -12.03 -2.79
N ALA A 75 2.25 -12.18 -2.01
CA ALA A 75 3.10 -11.05 -1.62
C ALA A 75 3.74 -10.37 -2.85
N ALA A 76 4.24 -11.16 -3.81
CA ALA A 76 4.80 -10.65 -5.05
C ALA A 76 3.75 -9.90 -5.89
N ARG A 77 2.55 -10.45 -6.04
CA ARG A 77 1.45 -9.82 -6.78
C ARG A 77 0.95 -8.54 -6.13
N ARG A 78 0.77 -8.54 -4.80
CA ARG A 78 0.39 -7.33 -4.04
C ARG A 78 1.46 -6.24 -4.18
N ARG A 79 2.74 -6.62 -4.10
CA ARG A 79 3.85 -5.69 -4.32
C ARG A 79 3.83 -5.13 -5.74
N HIS A 80 3.66 -5.99 -6.74
CA HIS A 80 3.56 -5.55 -8.13
C HIS A 80 2.38 -4.58 -8.32
N ALA A 81 1.20 -4.91 -7.80
CA ALA A 81 0.03 -4.05 -7.88
C ALA A 81 0.25 -2.70 -7.17
N ALA A 82 0.97 -2.69 -6.03
CA ALA A 82 1.28 -1.47 -5.29
C ALA A 82 2.31 -0.57 -5.99
N LEU A 83 3.12 -1.11 -6.89
CA LEU A 83 4.17 -0.40 -7.63
C LEU A 83 3.78 -0.09 -9.07
N ALA A 84 2.72 -0.71 -9.59
CA ALA A 84 2.29 -0.54 -10.97
C ALA A 84 1.90 0.92 -11.25
N THR A 85 2.38 1.44 -12.37
CA THR A 85 2.04 2.77 -12.89
C THR A 85 1.34 2.64 -14.23
N ASN A 86 0.53 3.63 -14.58
CA ASN A 86 -0.09 3.71 -15.90
C ASN A 86 0.79 4.56 -16.82
N SER A 87 1.43 3.95 -17.81
CA SER A 87 2.30 4.64 -18.77
C SER A 87 1.56 5.67 -19.64
N GLU A 88 0.24 5.57 -19.76
CA GLU A 88 -0.56 6.56 -20.49
C GLU A 88 -0.66 7.91 -19.76
N LEU A 89 -0.38 7.94 -18.46
CA LEU A 89 -0.39 9.16 -17.66
C LEU A 89 0.99 9.83 -17.60
N GLU A 90 2.04 9.09 -17.95
CA GLU A 90 3.41 9.61 -17.88
C GLU A 90 3.65 10.75 -18.85
N GLY A 91 4.19 11.86 -18.35
CA GLY A 91 4.50 13.06 -19.13
C GLY A 91 3.29 13.92 -19.52
N HIS A 92 2.08 13.52 -19.15
CA HIS A 92 0.86 14.25 -19.47
C HIS A 92 0.49 15.27 -18.40
N GLN A 93 -0.24 16.31 -18.83
CA GLN A 93 -0.96 17.20 -17.92
C GLN A 93 -2.19 16.44 -17.41
N VAL A 94 -2.31 16.39 -16.09
CA VAL A 94 -3.44 15.71 -15.45
C VAL A 94 -4.03 16.59 -14.35
N GLU A 95 -5.28 16.35 -14.02
CA GLU A 95 -5.92 16.90 -12.83
C GLU A 95 -6.21 15.77 -11.85
N ILE A 96 -5.69 15.90 -10.63
CA ILE A 96 -5.82 14.89 -9.58
C ILE A 96 -6.34 15.55 -8.32
N THR A 97 -7.29 14.90 -7.65
CA THR A 97 -7.81 15.32 -6.35
C THR A 97 -7.31 14.40 -5.25
N GLY A 98 -7.08 14.96 -4.08
CA GLY A 98 -6.61 14.23 -2.91
C GLY A 98 -6.41 15.13 -1.71
N TYR A 99 -5.54 14.70 -0.83
CA TYR A 99 -5.19 15.46 0.37
C TYR A 99 -3.70 15.82 0.35
N LEU A 100 -3.40 17.10 0.54
CA LEU A 100 -2.03 17.59 0.68
C LEU A 100 -1.49 17.19 2.04
N LEU A 101 -0.39 16.49 2.04
CA LEU A 101 0.38 16.14 3.23
C LEU A 101 1.73 16.85 3.16
N ASN A 102 1.89 17.88 4.01
CA ASN A 102 3.16 18.57 4.17
C ASN A 102 3.92 18.02 5.36
N ALA A 103 5.17 17.68 5.16
CA ALA A 103 6.04 17.16 6.21
C ALA A 103 7.48 17.61 6.02
N THR A 104 8.30 17.44 7.05
CA THR A 104 9.75 17.56 6.94
C THR A 104 10.34 16.17 6.86
N SER A 105 11.14 15.91 5.83
CA SER A 105 11.89 14.66 5.72
C SER A 105 12.87 14.53 6.88
N LEU A 106 12.81 13.45 7.61
CA LEU A 106 13.77 13.14 8.69
C LEU A 106 15.14 12.74 8.12
N ASP A 107 15.16 12.32 6.85
CA ASP A 107 16.38 11.87 6.19
C ASP A 107 17.23 13.05 5.69
N THR A 108 16.58 14.10 5.18
CA THR A 108 17.26 15.26 4.55
C THR A 108 17.07 16.58 5.28
N GLY A 109 16.05 16.68 6.14
CA GLY A 109 15.66 17.94 6.79
C GLY A 109 14.87 18.89 5.88
N GLU A 110 14.60 18.50 4.63
CA GLU A 110 13.89 19.32 3.65
C GLU A 110 12.37 19.17 3.80
N SER A 111 11.64 20.22 3.41
CA SER A 111 10.17 20.15 3.33
C SER A 111 9.76 19.36 2.10
N VAL A 112 8.89 18.37 2.31
CA VAL A 112 8.33 17.52 1.26
C VAL A 112 6.80 17.60 1.30
N THR A 113 6.18 17.60 0.12
CA THR A 113 4.73 17.63 -0.01
C THR A 113 4.26 16.45 -0.84
N TYR A 114 3.27 15.75 -0.33
CA TYR A 114 2.64 14.63 -1.02
C TYR A 114 1.16 14.90 -1.27
N LEU A 115 0.63 14.34 -2.36
CA LEU A 115 -0.80 14.11 -2.53
C LEU A 115 -1.10 12.67 -2.14
N VAL A 116 -2.04 12.48 -1.22
CA VAL A 116 -2.46 11.19 -0.70
C VAL A 116 -3.97 10.98 -0.90
N PRO A 117 -4.45 9.72 -1.05
CA PRO A 117 -5.84 9.45 -1.43
C PRO A 117 -6.85 9.71 -0.30
N SER A 118 -6.42 9.71 0.95
CA SER A 118 -7.32 9.86 2.08
C SER A 118 -6.72 10.69 3.22
N ARG A 119 -7.60 11.39 3.95
CA ARG A 119 -7.24 12.22 5.09
C ARG A 119 -6.64 11.44 6.26
N GLY A 120 -7.04 10.18 6.42
CA GLY A 120 -6.57 9.32 7.51
C GLY A 120 -5.07 9.01 7.47
N VAL A 121 -4.46 9.04 6.29
CA VAL A 121 -3.02 8.82 6.08
C VAL A 121 -2.17 9.81 6.87
N CYS A 122 -2.66 11.03 7.05
CA CYS A 122 -1.93 12.09 7.74
C CYS A 122 -1.84 11.87 9.26
N MET A 123 -2.58 10.96 9.83
CA MET A 123 -2.74 10.88 11.29
C MET A 123 -2.55 9.48 11.90
N HIS A 124 -3.16 8.42 11.36
CA HIS A 124 -3.25 7.13 12.07
C HIS A 124 -3.31 5.90 11.15
N LEU A 125 -3.29 6.06 9.83
CA LEU A 125 -3.31 4.93 8.89
C LEU A 125 -1.90 4.63 8.39
N PRO A 126 -1.63 3.37 8.04
CA PRO A 126 -0.38 3.03 7.36
C PRO A 126 -0.26 3.81 6.05
N ALA A 127 0.99 4.05 5.61
CA ALA A 127 1.24 4.70 4.33
C ALA A 127 0.50 3.98 3.18
N PRO A 128 -0.10 4.73 2.24
CA PRO A 128 -0.76 4.14 1.09
C PRO A 128 0.24 3.39 0.20
N PRO A 129 -0.25 2.53 -0.72
CA PRO A 129 0.60 1.95 -1.75
C PRO A 129 1.33 3.04 -2.55
N PRO A 130 2.59 2.82 -2.93
CA PRO A 130 3.42 3.84 -3.59
C PRO A 130 2.83 4.43 -4.87
N ASN A 131 2.04 3.65 -5.61
CA ASN A 131 1.36 4.12 -6.81
C ASN A 131 0.11 4.98 -6.55
N GLN A 132 -0.28 5.14 -5.29
CA GLN A 132 -1.36 6.03 -4.86
C GLN A 132 -0.83 7.28 -4.16
N VAL A 133 0.47 7.46 -4.11
CA VAL A 133 1.15 8.62 -3.53
C VAL A 133 1.85 9.37 -4.63
N VAL A 134 1.68 10.70 -4.67
CA VAL A 134 2.36 11.58 -5.62
C VAL A 134 3.24 12.55 -4.85
N LEU A 135 4.53 12.55 -5.13
CA LEU A 135 5.44 13.61 -4.65
C LEU A 135 5.17 14.87 -5.47
N LEU A 136 4.99 16.00 -4.80
CA LEU A 136 4.65 17.26 -5.44
C LEU A 136 5.84 18.20 -5.46
N VAL A 137 6.10 18.81 -6.62
CA VAL A 137 6.97 19.96 -6.78
C VAL A 137 6.07 21.17 -6.99
N ILE A 138 6.03 22.06 -6.02
CA ILE A 138 5.15 23.24 -6.00
C ILE A 138 6.04 24.47 -5.79
N GLU A 139 6.09 25.38 -6.78
CA GLU A 139 6.90 26.59 -6.68
C GLU A 139 6.34 27.58 -5.65
N LYS A 140 5.01 27.66 -5.56
CA LYS A 140 4.34 28.55 -4.64
C LYS A 140 3.16 27.88 -3.97
N MET A 141 3.34 27.55 -2.70
CA MET A 141 2.28 26.97 -1.89
C MET A 141 1.25 28.05 -1.52
N PRO A 142 -0.07 27.81 -1.68
CA PRO A 142 -1.08 28.73 -1.18
C PRO A 142 -1.08 28.75 0.36
N ASP A 143 -1.20 29.96 0.95
CA ASP A 143 -1.30 30.17 2.41
C ASP A 143 -2.76 30.07 2.91
N PRO A 144 -2.97 29.69 4.18
CA PRO A 144 -2.20 28.79 5.05
C PRO A 144 -2.64 27.35 4.84
N ILE A 145 -1.70 26.44 4.71
CA ILE A 145 -2.01 25.03 4.55
C ILE A 145 -1.89 24.34 5.90
N GLY A 146 -3.03 23.85 6.41
CA GLY A 146 -3.05 22.93 7.55
C GLY A 146 -2.43 21.58 7.21
N PRO A 147 -2.27 20.68 8.18
CA PRO A 147 -1.53 19.43 8.02
C PRO A 147 -2.15 18.42 7.04
N CYS A 148 -3.39 18.61 6.61
CA CYS A 148 -4.04 17.71 5.66
C CYS A 148 -5.26 18.40 5.03
N ILE A 149 -5.09 19.00 3.87
CA ILE A 149 -6.12 19.79 3.17
C ILE A 149 -6.51 19.10 1.87
N ALA A 150 -7.82 19.02 1.62
CA ALA A 150 -8.34 18.58 0.33
C ALA A 150 -7.96 19.58 -0.76
N ALA A 151 -7.42 19.09 -1.87
CA ALA A 151 -7.01 19.89 -3.00
C ALA A 151 -7.26 19.18 -4.33
N ALA A 152 -7.53 19.97 -5.35
CA ALA A 152 -7.40 19.60 -6.75
C ALA A 152 -6.10 20.21 -7.29
N LEU A 153 -5.29 19.40 -7.93
CA LEU A 153 -3.99 19.77 -8.47
C LEU A 153 -3.98 19.53 -9.97
N ARG A 154 -3.50 20.50 -10.71
CA ARG A 154 -3.21 20.35 -12.13
C ARG A 154 -1.70 20.45 -12.34
N GLY A 155 -1.13 19.54 -13.14
CA GLY A 155 0.32 19.54 -13.36
C GLY A 155 0.75 18.40 -14.26
N ARG A 156 2.05 18.37 -14.58
CA ARG A 156 2.66 17.30 -15.37
C ARG A 156 3.04 16.15 -14.45
N LEU A 157 2.50 14.97 -14.74
CA LEU A 157 2.79 13.75 -14.00
C LEU A 157 3.97 13.01 -14.63
N SER A 158 4.89 12.51 -13.80
CA SER A 158 6.02 11.68 -14.23
C SER A 158 6.17 10.45 -13.32
N VAL A 159 6.69 9.36 -13.89
CA VAL A 159 7.08 8.18 -13.11
C VAL A 159 8.47 8.42 -12.53
N GLU A 160 8.51 8.77 -11.26
CA GLU A 160 9.75 9.01 -10.52
C GLU A 160 9.60 8.47 -9.11
N GLU A 161 10.49 7.58 -8.74
CA GLU A 161 10.47 6.96 -7.41
C GLU A 161 11.12 7.88 -6.38
N ALA A 162 10.42 8.13 -5.29
CA ALA A 162 10.96 8.88 -4.16
C ALA A 162 10.55 8.24 -2.84
N GLN A 163 11.46 8.25 -1.87
CA GLN A 163 11.24 7.72 -0.53
C GLN A 163 11.79 8.70 0.50
N HIS A 164 10.96 9.07 1.48
CA HIS A 164 11.35 9.89 2.62
C HIS A 164 10.74 9.32 3.89
N THR A 165 11.45 9.45 4.99
CA THR A 165 10.90 9.18 6.31
C THR A 165 10.32 10.48 6.88
N ILE A 166 9.04 10.48 7.23
CA ILE A 166 8.35 11.65 7.77
C ILE A 166 7.86 11.41 9.21
N PRO A 167 7.71 12.46 10.03
CA PRO A 167 7.09 12.35 11.34
C PRO A 167 5.65 11.87 11.23
N SER A 168 5.23 10.99 12.14
CA SER A 168 3.84 10.53 12.29
C SER A 168 3.44 10.54 13.76
N ALA A 169 2.15 10.32 14.06
CA ALA A 169 1.64 10.27 15.42
C ALA A 169 2.34 9.19 16.28
N ASP A 170 2.75 8.08 15.65
CA ASP A 170 3.38 6.93 16.30
C ASP A 170 4.92 6.95 16.17
N GLY A 171 5.51 8.11 15.82
CA GLY A 171 6.95 8.30 15.67
C GLY A 171 7.36 8.70 14.25
N SER A 172 7.62 7.77 13.36
CA SER A 172 8.00 8.05 11.97
C SER A 172 7.41 7.03 11.01
N THR A 173 7.15 7.48 9.78
CA THR A 173 6.56 6.65 8.73
C THR A 173 7.34 6.81 7.42
N PRO A 174 7.75 5.71 6.77
CA PRO A 174 8.32 5.78 5.44
C PRO A 174 7.20 6.11 4.43
N MET A 175 7.36 7.21 3.71
CA MET A 175 6.51 7.58 2.58
C MET A 175 7.26 7.24 1.30
N TRP A 176 6.63 6.40 0.49
CA TRP A 176 7.15 5.98 -0.80
C TRP A 176 6.17 6.38 -1.89
N SER A 177 6.64 7.11 -2.91
CA SER A 177 5.86 7.45 -4.09
C SER A 177 6.46 6.85 -5.35
N ARG A 178 5.59 6.49 -6.30
CA ARG A 178 5.97 6.10 -7.67
C ARG A 178 5.77 7.23 -8.67
N TRP A 179 5.11 8.30 -8.22
CA TRP A 179 4.73 9.42 -9.04
C TRP A 179 5.30 10.73 -8.49
N LYS A 180 5.70 11.60 -9.41
CA LYS A 180 6.04 12.99 -9.13
C LYS A 180 5.18 13.88 -10.02
N MET A 181 4.74 15.00 -9.49
CA MET A 181 3.99 16.00 -10.25
C MET A 181 4.66 17.37 -10.14
N ASP A 182 4.97 17.94 -11.30
CA ASP A 182 5.32 19.36 -11.40
C ASP A 182 4.01 20.15 -11.47
N VAL A 183 3.64 20.77 -10.36
CA VAL A 183 2.32 21.37 -10.17
C VAL A 183 2.27 22.75 -10.78
N SER A 184 1.31 22.97 -11.69
CA SER A 184 1.05 24.28 -12.31
C SER A 184 -0.08 25.05 -11.62
N GLU A 185 -1.05 24.34 -11.02
CA GLU A 185 -2.20 24.95 -10.36
C GLU A 185 -2.61 24.14 -9.12
N VAL A 186 -2.97 24.85 -8.05
CA VAL A 186 -3.47 24.28 -6.79
C VAL A 186 -4.78 24.96 -6.44
N THR A 187 -5.85 24.19 -6.33
CA THR A 187 -7.15 24.64 -5.84
C THR A 187 -7.47 23.89 -4.55
N THR A 188 -7.51 24.61 -3.43
CA THR A 188 -7.90 24.03 -2.12
C THR A 188 -9.41 24.11 -1.95
N THR A 189 -10.03 23.02 -1.54
CA THR A 189 -11.48 22.97 -1.32
C THR A 189 -11.78 22.31 0.03
N GLY A 190 -12.81 22.81 0.70
CA GLY A 190 -13.16 22.39 2.05
C GLY A 190 -13.60 20.93 2.20
N ASN A 191 -14.07 20.26 1.14
CA ASN A 191 -14.43 18.84 1.09
C ASN A 191 -14.52 18.37 -0.37
N LEU A 192 -13.56 17.58 -0.83
CA LEU A 192 -13.66 16.90 -2.13
C LEU A 192 -13.96 15.40 -1.94
N PRO A 193 -14.89 14.83 -2.72
CA PRO A 193 -14.98 13.38 -2.86
C PRO A 193 -13.76 12.86 -3.63
N ALA A 194 -13.25 11.68 -3.25
CA ALA A 194 -12.19 10.99 -3.98
C ALA A 194 -12.64 10.74 -5.43
N GLN A 195 -11.87 11.23 -6.40
CA GLN A 195 -12.13 11.02 -7.83
C GLN A 195 -10.94 10.33 -8.50
N THR A 196 -11.24 9.57 -9.54
CA THR A 196 -10.27 8.95 -10.43
C THR A 196 -9.58 10.03 -11.29
N PRO A 197 -8.29 9.95 -11.61
CA PRO A 197 -7.62 10.92 -12.46
C PRO A 197 -8.27 10.99 -13.85
N THR A 198 -8.54 12.21 -14.31
CA THR A 198 -8.99 12.48 -15.69
C THR A 198 -7.82 12.97 -16.52
N VAL A 199 -7.65 12.43 -17.71
CA VAL A 199 -6.64 12.83 -18.68
C VAL A 199 -7.28 13.80 -19.67
N ASP A 200 -6.76 15.01 -19.76
CA ASP A 200 -7.17 15.93 -20.82
C ASP A 200 -6.70 15.40 -22.19
N SER A 201 -7.64 15.00 -23.01
CA SER A 201 -7.42 14.43 -24.35
C SER A 201 -7.20 15.51 -25.44
N GLU A 202 -6.90 16.74 -25.08
CA GLU A 202 -6.65 17.81 -26.03
C GLU A 202 -5.17 17.93 -26.37
N HIS A 203 -4.69 17.04 -27.24
CA HIS A 203 -3.63 17.38 -28.21
C HIS A 203 -3.76 16.45 -29.41
N ARG A 204 -4.48 16.93 -30.41
CA ARG A 204 -4.30 16.51 -31.81
C ARG A 204 -3.21 17.35 -32.47
#